data_60e12e51168518c20f21efd95425ea87
#
_entry.id   60e12e51168518c20f21efd95425ea87
#
_cell.length_a   1.000
_cell.length_b   1.000
_cell.length_c   1.000
_cell.angle_alpha   90.00
_cell.angle_beta   90.00
_cell.angle_gamma   90.00
#
_symmetry.space_group_name_H-M   'P 1'
#
loop_
_entity.id
_entity.type
_entity.pdbx_description
1 polymer ?
#
loop_
_entity_poly.entity_id
_entity_poly.type
_entity_poly.pdbx_seq_one_letter_code
_entity_poly.pdbx_strand_id
1 'polypeptide(L)'
;GTPISNSMVELYTIQRYLQYGTLQKHRLQHFDSWASNFGETVTAIELSPEGTGYRTKTRFAKFYNLPELMSMFKNIADIQTADMIKLPVPKANYHNIALKPSEIQKEMVQELGERAEKVRNKMVDSNIDNMLLITNDGRKLALDQRLINSMLGDSETSKAAACTENVFEIWKKTAENRSTQMIFCDLSTPKHDGNFNVYDDIKKKLTEKG
;
A
#
# COMPACT_ATOMS: atom_id res chain seq x y z
N GLY A 1 -10.77 6.90 -13.86
CA GLY A 1 -9.99 5.90 -13.12
C GLY A 1 -8.49 6.03 -13.36
N THR A 2 -7.71 5.34 -12.57
CA THR A 2 -6.24 5.29 -12.73
C THR A 2 -5.90 4.12 -13.65
N PRO A 3 -5.35 4.34 -14.85
CA PRO A 3 -5.08 3.28 -15.81
C PRO A 3 -3.89 2.40 -15.43
N ILE A 4 -3.05 2.85 -14.51
CA ILE A 4 -1.87 2.15 -14.00
C ILE A 4 -1.81 2.37 -12.50
N SER A 5 -1.97 1.31 -11.71
CA SER A 5 -1.90 1.37 -10.25
C SER A 5 -0.78 0.53 -9.67
N ASN A 6 -0.64 -0.72 -10.10
CA ASN A 6 0.34 -1.66 -9.57
C ASN A 6 1.42 -2.05 -10.58
N SER A 7 1.09 -2.08 -11.87
CA SER A 7 2.00 -2.50 -12.91
C SER A 7 1.73 -1.80 -14.23
N MET A 8 2.78 -1.46 -14.95
CA MET A 8 2.70 -0.85 -16.28
C MET A 8 1.98 -1.75 -17.31
N VAL A 9 1.93 -3.07 -17.05
CA VAL A 9 1.19 -4.05 -17.86
C VAL A 9 -0.32 -3.80 -17.85
N GLU A 10 -0.84 -3.13 -16.83
CA GLU A 10 -2.27 -2.78 -16.73
C GLU A 10 -2.72 -1.90 -17.91
N LEU A 11 -1.84 -1.05 -18.43
CA LEU A 11 -2.14 -0.22 -19.59
C LEU A 11 -2.41 -1.09 -20.83
N TYR A 12 -1.64 -2.14 -21.07
CA TYR A 12 -1.92 -3.10 -22.14
C TYR A 12 -3.30 -3.73 -22.00
N THR A 13 -3.64 -4.14 -20.77
CA THR A 13 -4.95 -4.73 -20.48
C THR A 13 -6.08 -3.77 -20.84
N ILE A 14 -5.97 -2.50 -20.43
CA ILE A 14 -6.96 -1.46 -20.76
C ILE A 14 -7.04 -1.24 -22.28
N GLN A 15 -5.90 -1.09 -22.95
CA GLN A 15 -5.88 -0.94 -24.40
C GLN A 15 -6.51 -2.14 -25.12
N ARG A 16 -6.28 -3.34 -24.62
CA ARG A 16 -6.86 -4.55 -25.19
C ARG A 16 -8.39 -4.56 -25.11
N TYR A 17 -8.96 -4.04 -24.04
CA TYR A 17 -10.42 -3.92 -23.91
C TYR A 17 -10.99 -2.79 -24.75
N LEU A 18 -10.34 -1.63 -24.78
CA LEU A 18 -10.92 -0.42 -25.35
C LEU A 18 -10.54 -0.17 -26.81
N GLN A 19 -9.39 -0.71 -27.28
CA GLN A 19 -8.89 -0.43 -28.63
C GLN A 19 -8.29 -1.64 -29.34
N TYR A 20 -8.87 -2.81 -29.14
CA TYR A 20 -8.35 -4.06 -29.72
C TYR A 20 -8.15 -3.99 -31.23
N GLY A 21 -9.09 -3.39 -31.97
CA GLY A 21 -8.98 -3.21 -33.41
C GLY A 21 -7.77 -2.37 -33.84
N THR A 22 -7.41 -1.35 -33.05
CA THR A 22 -6.20 -0.56 -33.28
C THR A 22 -4.95 -1.38 -33.02
N LEU A 23 -4.91 -2.14 -31.92
CA LEU A 23 -3.82 -3.04 -31.63
C LEU A 23 -3.61 -4.08 -32.74
N GLN A 24 -4.69 -4.65 -33.30
CA GLN A 24 -4.61 -5.59 -34.44
C GLN A 24 -4.01 -4.94 -35.69
N LYS A 25 -4.45 -3.73 -36.05
CA LYS A 25 -3.92 -3.00 -37.21
C LYS A 25 -2.41 -2.79 -37.12
N HIS A 26 -1.90 -2.55 -35.89
CA HIS A 26 -0.47 -2.34 -35.65
C HIS A 26 0.27 -3.62 -35.27
N ARG A 27 -0.36 -4.79 -35.30
CA ARG A 27 0.21 -6.10 -34.89
C ARG A 27 0.69 -6.14 -33.43
N LEU A 28 0.00 -5.39 -32.57
CA LEU A 28 0.27 -5.23 -31.14
C LEU A 28 -0.75 -5.95 -30.25
N GLN A 29 -1.60 -6.81 -30.80
CA GLN A 29 -2.67 -7.50 -30.10
C GLN A 29 -2.16 -8.56 -29.11
N HIS A 30 -0.93 -9.02 -29.25
CA HIS A 30 -0.26 -9.93 -28.33
C HIS A 30 0.64 -9.16 -27.38
N PHE A 31 0.62 -9.57 -26.10
CA PHE A 31 1.40 -8.87 -25.06
C PHE A 31 2.88 -8.73 -25.40
N ASP A 32 3.50 -9.80 -25.89
CA ASP A 32 4.95 -9.77 -26.21
C ASP A 32 5.29 -8.77 -27.31
N SER A 33 4.42 -8.66 -28.33
CA SER A 33 4.58 -7.65 -29.39
C SER A 33 4.41 -6.23 -28.86
N TRP A 34 3.43 -6.02 -28.00
CA TRP A 34 3.20 -4.72 -27.36
C TRP A 34 4.35 -4.36 -26.41
N ALA A 35 4.78 -5.31 -25.57
CA ALA A 35 5.83 -5.11 -24.60
C ALA A 35 7.19 -4.83 -25.25
N SER A 36 7.51 -5.51 -26.38
CA SER A 36 8.74 -5.24 -27.12
C SER A 36 8.80 -3.86 -27.79
N ASN A 37 7.63 -3.25 -28.05
CA ASN A 37 7.56 -1.91 -28.65
C ASN A 37 7.49 -0.79 -27.60
N PHE A 38 6.89 -1.05 -26.44
CA PHE A 38 6.59 -0.01 -25.46
C PHE A 38 7.20 -0.25 -24.09
N GLY A 39 7.84 -1.38 -23.85
CA GLY A 39 8.33 -1.77 -22.55
C GLY A 39 9.82 -1.94 -22.44
N GLU A 40 10.35 -1.42 -21.36
CA GLU A 40 11.73 -1.66 -20.92
C GLU A 40 11.71 -2.38 -19.57
N THR A 41 12.42 -3.49 -19.50
CA THR A 41 12.62 -4.21 -18.24
C THR A 41 13.86 -3.69 -17.53
N VAL A 42 13.72 -3.48 -16.23
CA VAL A 42 14.81 -3.09 -15.35
C VAL A 42 15.06 -4.18 -14.33
N THR A 43 16.30 -4.59 -14.20
CA THR A 43 16.74 -5.51 -13.16
C THR A 43 17.32 -4.71 -12.00
N ALA A 44 16.74 -4.88 -10.83
CA ALA A 44 17.19 -4.23 -9.61
C ALA A 44 17.47 -5.25 -8.51
N ILE A 45 18.42 -4.91 -7.65
CA ILE A 45 18.66 -5.63 -6.40
C ILE A 45 17.76 -5.01 -5.34
N GLU A 46 16.91 -5.81 -4.74
CA GLU A 46 16.01 -5.37 -3.67
C GLU A 46 16.16 -6.26 -2.43
N LEU A 47 15.83 -5.69 -1.27
CA LEU A 47 15.78 -6.46 -0.04
C LEU A 47 14.75 -7.60 -0.18
N SER A 48 15.10 -8.80 0.25
CA SER A 48 14.15 -9.90 0.26
C SER A 48 12.99 -9.60 1.22
N PRO A 49 11.77 -10.09 0.96
CA PRO A 49 10.62 -9.87 1.84
C PRO A 49 10.86 -10.34 3.27
N GLU A 50 11.75 -11.31 3.45
CA GLU A 50 12.14 -11.87 4.74
C GLU A 50 13.07 -10.95 5.54
N GLY A 51 13.62 -9.91 4.91
CA GLY A 51 14.54 -8.97 5.54
C GLY A 51 15.97 -9.49 5.75
N THR A 52 16.25 -10.73 5.35
CA THR A 52 17.53 -11.44 5.64
C THR A 52 18.53 -11.45 4.49
N GLY A 53 18.24 -10.79 3.38
CA GLY A 53 19.15 -10.80 2.23
C GLY A 53 18.65 -9.96 1.07
N TYR A 54 19.39 -10.01 -0.02
CA TYR A 54 19.06 -9.31 -1.25
C TYR A 54 18.68 -10.31 -2.34
N ARG A 55 17.73 -9.93 -3.19
CA ARG A 55 17.37 -10.68 -4.38
C ARG A 55 17.39 -9.79 -5.62
N THR A 56 17.73 -10.38 -6.74
CA THR A 56 17.63 -9.73 -8.04
C THR A 56 16.24 -9.93 -8.59
N LYS A 57 15.56 -8.86 -8.98
CA LYS A 57 14.25 -8.93 -9.62
C LYS A 57 14.19 -8.06 -10.86
N THR A 58 13.77 -8.68 -11.96
CA THR A 58 13.52 -8.00 -13.22
C THR A 58 12.04 -7.65 -13.31
N ARG A 59 11.73 -6.38 -13.57
CA ARG A 59 10.37 -5.88 -13.74
C ARG A 59 10.27 -5.05 -15.01
N PHE A 60 9.06 -5.06 -15.57
CA PHE A 60 8.66 -4.07 -16.55
C PHE A 60 8.51 -2.72 -15.82
N ALA A 61 9.49 -1.83 -15.96
CA ALA A 61 9.60 -0.67 -15.07
C ALA A 61 9.61 0.67 -15.80
N LYS A 62 9.81 0.68 -17.12
CA LYS A 62 9.81 1.91 -17.90
C LYS A 62 9.03 1.73 -19.19
N PHE A 63 8.45 2.82 -19.67
CA PHE A 63 7.92 2.88 -21.03
C PHE A 63 8.99 3.32 -21.99
N TYR A 64 9.07 2.61 -23.09
CA TYR A 64 9.81 2.97 -24.28
C TYR A 64 8.81 3.51 -25.32
N ASN A 65 9.27 4.35 -26.25
CA ASN A 65 8.42 4.91 -27.30
C ASN A 65 7.08 5.50 -26.80
N LEU A 66 7.18 6.25 -25.69
CA LEU A 66 6.03 6.84 -25.00
C LEU A 66 5.17 7.75 -25.90
N PRO A 67 5.72 8.56 -26.84
CA PRO A 67 4.91 9.41 -27.71
C PRO A 67 3.89 8.64 -28.56
N GLU A 68 4.28 7.52 -29.17
CA GLU A 68 3.37 6.67 -29.95
C GLU A 68 2.33 6.00 -29.06
N LEU A 69 2.76 5.43 -27.93
CA LEU A 69 1.86 4.82 -26.98
C LEU A 69 0.80 5.81 -26.50
N MET A 70 1.20 7.03 -26.16
CA MET A 70 0.28 8.08 -25.71
C MET A 70 -0.62 8.58 -26.84
N SER A 71 -0.12 8.66 -28.08
CA SER A 71 -0.93 8.99 -29.23
C SER A 71 -2.04 7.97 -29.46
N MET A 72 -1.72 6.69 -29.35
CA MET A 72 -2.72 5.62 -29.44
C MET A 72 -3.73 5.71 -28.30
N PHE A 73 -3.26 5.90 -27.07
CA PHE A 73 -4.11 5.89 -25.89
C PHE A 73 -5.06 7.10 -25.83
N LYS A 74 -4.62 8.27 -26.28
CA LYS A 74 -5.46 9.48 -26.37
C LYS A 74 -6.69 9.32 -27.27
N ASN A 75 -6.68 8.37 -28.19
CA ASN A 75 -7.86 8.11 -29.05
C ASN A 75 -9.03 7.49 -28.29
N ILE A 76 -8.78 6.95 -27.08
CA ILE A 76 -9.79 6.24 -26.28
C ILE A 76 -9.90 6.78 -24.84
N ALA A 77 -9.09 7.75 -24.48
CA ALA A 77 -9.04 8.30 -23.14
C ALA A 77 -8.98 9.84 -23.17
N ASP A 78 -9.84 10.46 -22.39
CA ASP A 78 -9.70 11.87 -22.03
C ASP A 78 -8.72 11.97 -20.84
N ILE A 79 -7.58 12.62 -21.08
CA ILE A 79 -6.49 12.71 -20.11
C ILE A 79 -6.47 14.12 -19.54
N GLN A 80 -6.81 14.22 -18.26
CA GLN A 80 -6.75 15.47 -17.49
C GLN A 80 -5.68 15.34 -16.40
N THR A 81 -4.65 16.15 -16.50
CA THR A 81 -3.62 16.24 -15.44
C THR A 81 -3.98 17.33 -14.43
N ALA A 82 -3.41 17.26 -13.24
CA ALA A 82 -3.61 18.28 -12.19
C ALA A 82 -3.30 19.71 -12.70
N ASP A 83 -2.27 19.85 -13.52
CA ASP A 83 -1.86 21.15 -14.09
C ASP A 83 -2.87 21.69 -15.09
N MET A 84 -3.57 20.82 -15.85
CA MET A 84 -4.61 21.21 -16.80
C MET A 84 -5.87 21.67 -16.08
N ILE A 85 -6.23 21.00 -14.99
CA ILE A 85 -7.50 21.25 -14.28
C ILE A 85 -7.41 22.49 -13.39
N LYS A 86 -6.20 22.90 -12.97
CA LYS A 86 -5.96 24.06 -12.07
C LYS A 86 -6.83 24.06 -10.83
N LEU A 87 -6.99 22.89 -10.21
CA LEU A 87 -7.78 22.76 -8.98
C LEU A 87 -7.17 23.63 -7.86
N PRO A 88 -8.00 24.29 -7.05
CA PRO A 88 -7.53 24.99 -5.86
C PRO A 88 -7.13 23.98 -4.78
N VAL A 89 -5.94 23.40 -4.92
CA VAL A 89 -5.42 22.42 -3.98
C VAL A 89 -4.63 23.14 -2.89
N PRO A 90 -4.92 22.91 -1.60
CA PRO A 90 -4.16 23.52 -0.52
C PRO A 90 -2.71 22.98 -0.52
N LYS A 91 -1.78 23.82 -0.06
CA LYS A 91 -0.40 23.41 0.11
C LYS A 91 -0.31 22.34 1.21
N ALA A 92 0.21 21.17 0.85
CA ALA A 92 0.43 20.09 1.81
C ALA A 92 1.75 20.24 2.55
N ASN A 93 1.72 20.07 3.87
CA ASN A 93 2.89 19.91 4.70
C ASN A 93 2.93 18.47 5.20
N TYR A 94 4.01 17.76 4.90
CA TYR A 94 4.16 16.35 5.27
C TYR A 94 4.99 16.21 6.55
N HIS A 95 4.43 15.54 7.56
CA HIS A 95 5.10 15.23 8.80
C HIS A 95 5.13 13.71 9.01
N ASN A 96 6.31 13.12 8.95
CA ASN A 96 6.50 11.69 9.16
C ASN A 96 6.85 11.44 10.63
N ILE A 97 6.00 10.69 11.33
CA ILE A 97 6.22 10.28 12.72
C ILE A 97 6.71 8.84 12.71
N ALA A 98 8.00 8.65 13.00
CA ALA A 98 8.62 7.34 13.13
C ALA A 98 8.57 6.88 14.60
N LEU A 99 8.06 5.67 14.81
CA LEU A 99 7.93 5.06 16.13
C LEU A 99 8.94 3.92 16.28
N LYS A 100 9.45 3.73 17.49
CA LYS A 100 10.29 2.57 17.81
C LYS A 100 9.40 1.38 18.13
N PRO A 101 9.71 0.18 17.63
CA PRO A 101 8.96 -1.02 17.97
C PRO A 101 9.15 -1.38 19.46
N SER A 102 8.12 -1.95 20.08
CA SER A 102 8.21 -2.58 21.40
C SER A 102 9.06 -3.85 21.32
N GLU A 103 9.54 -4.36 22.48
CA GLU A 103 10.27 -5.64 22.51
C GLU A 103 9.38 -6.80 22.01
N ILE A 104 8.11 -6.81 22.39
CA ILE A 104 7.12 -7.79 21.90
C ILE A 104 7.02 -7.73 20.37
N GLN A 105 6.95 -6.54 19.78
CA GLN A 105 6.90 -6.39 18.32
C GLN A 105 8.17 -6.92 17.66
N LYS A 106 9.36 -6.75 18.27
CA LYS A 106 10.62 -7.28 17.73
C LYS A 106 10.62 -8.81 17.73
N GLU A 107 10.19 -9.43 18.82
CA GLU A 107 10.05 -10.89 18.93
C GLU A 107 9.08 -11.43 17.87
N MET A 108 7.90 -10.84 17.73
CA MET A 108 6.92 -11.23 16.73
C MET A 108 7.41 -11.05 15.30
N VAL A 109 8.21 -10.02 15.01
CA VAL A 109 8.86 -9.84 13.69
C VAL A 109 9.85 -10.96 13.42
N GLN A 110 10.60 -11.42 14.43
CA GLN A 110 11.50 -12.56 14.30
C GLN A 110 10.70 -13.83 13.96
N GLU A 111 9.59 -14.09 14.66
CA GLU A 111 8.70 -15.23 14.36
C GLU A 111 8.16 -15.18 12.92
N LEU A 112 7.77 -13.99 12.44
CA LEU A 112 7.35 -13.81 11.05
C LEU A 112 8.49 -14.14 10.06
N GLY A 113 9.73 -13.78 10.40
CA GLY A 113 10.92 -14.14 9.62
C GLY A 113 11.13 -15.66 9.55
N GLU A 114 11.00 -16.36 10.66
CA GLU A 114 11.12 -17.82 10.72
C GLU A 114 10.00 -18.52 9.91
N ARG A 115 8.76 -18.01 9.98
CA ARG A 115 7.65 -18.48 9.15
C ARG A 115 7.96 -18.28 7.66
N ALA A 116 8.47 -17.12 7.27
CA ALA A 116 8.83 -16.81 5.89
C ALA A 116 9.93 -17.75 5.37
N GLU A 117 10.91 -18.11 6.19
CA GLU A 117 11.93 -19.11 5.82
C GLU A 117 11.35 -20.50 5.61
N LYS A 118 10.45 -20.95 6.50
CA LYS A 118 9.76 -22.26 6.34
C LYS A 118 8.96 -22.32 5.05
N VAL A 119 8.23 -21.27 4.71
CA VAL A 119 7.47 -21.16 3.45
C VAL A 119 8.41 -21.18 2.24
N ARG A 120 9.51 -20.44 2.28
CA ARG A 120 10.49 -20.40 1.19
C ARG A 120 11.13 -21.77 0.94
N ASN A 121 11.45 -22.47 2.02
CA ASN A 121 12.04 -23.80 1.98
C ASN A 121 11.02 -24.93 1.73
N LYS A 122 9.75 -24.57 1.44
CA LYS A 122 8.63 -25.53 1.22
C LYS A 122 8.43 -26.52 2.36
N MET A 123 8.73 -26.09 3.60
CA MET A 123 8.56 -26.90 4.81
C MET A 123 7.13 -26.87 5.35
N VAL A 124 6.28 -25.97 4.82
CA VAL A 124 4.87 -25.81 5.24
C VAL A 124 4.01 -25.77 3.98
N ASP A 125 2.82 -26.40 4.05
CA ASP A 125 1.84 -26.36 2.96
C ASP A 125 1.32 -24.91 2.79
N SER A 126 1.18 -24.48 1.55
CA SER A 126 0.71 -23.14 1.21
C SER A 126 -0.71 -22.81 1.70
N ASN A 127 -1.52 -23.85 1.98
CA ASN A 127 -2.85 -23.71 2.57
C ASN A 127 -2.78 -23.44 4.09
N ILE A 128 -1.69 -23.82 4.74
CA ILE A 128 -1.46 -23.59 6.19
C ILE A 128 -0.81 -22.23 6.40
N ASP A 129 0.29 -21.95 5.67
CA ASP A 129 0.98 -20.65 5.73
C ASP A 129 1.60 -20.29 4.39
N ASN A 130 1.63 -18.99 4.10
CA ASN A 130 2.17 -18.46 2.84
C ASN A 130 2.60 -17.01 3.01
N MET A 131 3.38 -16.49 2.05
CA MET A 131 3.91 -15.12 2.09
C MET A 131 2.83 -14.04 2.17
N LEU A 132 1.62 -14.30 1.62
CA LEU A 132 0.51 -13.34 1.70
C LEU A 132 -0.01 -13.20 3.13
N LEU A 133 -0.19 -14.32 3.84
CA LEU A 133 -0.59 -14.34 5.24
C LEU A 133 0.46 -13.66 6.11
N ILE A 134 1.72 -14.04 5.95
CA ILE A 134 2.85 -13.47 6.71
C ILE A 134 2.95 -11.94 6.50
N THR A 135 2.83 -11.49 5.26
CA THR A 135 2.86 -10.06 4.94
C THR A 135 1.66 -9.31 5.56
N ASN A 136 0.48 -9.92 5.54
CA ASN A 136 -0.71 -9.35 6.16
C ASN A 136 -0.56 -9.26 7.68
N ASP A 137 -0.03 -10.31 8.32
CA ASP A 137 0.27 -10.32 9.75
C ASP A 137 1.33 -9.26 10.10
N GLY A 138 2.37 -9.12 9.29
CA GLY A 138 3.35 -8.05 9.46
C GLY A 138 2.75 -6.64 9.38
N ARG A 139 1.81 -6.41 8.46
CA ARG A 139 1.09 -5.14 8.37
C ARG A 139 0.23 -4.87 9.60
N LYS A 140 -0.47 -5.89 10.11
CA LYS A 140 -1.26 -5.80 11.34
C LYS A 140 -0.38 -5.50 12.55
N LEU A 141 0.71 -6.26 12.70
CA LEU A 141 1.68 -6.06 13.78
C LEU A 141 2.29 -4.66 13.76
N ALA A 142 2.61 -4.16 12.58
CA ALA A 142 3.16 -2.81 12.42
C ALA A 142 2.15 -1.70 12.75
N LEU A 143 0.84 -1.97 12.71
CA LEU A 143 -0.20 -1.04 13.11
C LEU A 143 -0.45 -1.13 14.61
N ASP A 144 -0.79 -2.32 15.11
CA ASP A 144 -1.04 -2.60 16.52
C ASP A 144 -0.90 -4.11 16.79
N GLN A 145 -0.12 -4.48 17.81
CA GLN A 145 0.13 -5.88 18.17
C GLN A 145 -1.14 -6.65 18.56
N ARG A 146 -2.15 -5.96 19.08
CA ARG A 146 -3.45 -6.55 19.45
C ARG A 146 -4.25 -7.08 18.25
N LEU A 147 -3.91 -6.67 17.03
CA LEU A 147 -4.49 -7.21 15.79
C LEU A 147 -4.00 -8.63 15.46
N ILE A 148 -2.87 -9.04 16.05
CA ILE A 148 -2.34 -10.41 15.94
C ILE A 148 -2.78 -11.24 17.15
N ASN A 149 -2.66 -10.68 18.34
CA ASN A 149 -3.05 -11.35 19.56
C ASN A 149 -3.79 -10.36 20.49
N SER A 150 -5.10 -10.52 20.57
CA SER A 150 -5.98 -9.65 21.37
C SER A 150 -5.75 -9.74 22.89
N MET A 151 -4.99 -10.73 23.35
CA MET A 151 -4.61 -10.86 24.76
C MET A 151 -3.44 -9.94 25.14
N LEU A 152 -2.72 -9.38 24.15
CA LEU A 152 -1.66 -8.43 24.41
C LEU A 152 -2.24 -7.09 24.87
N GLY A 153 -1.51 -6.46 25.79
CA GLY A 153 -1.86 -5.12 26.27
C GLY A 153 -1.71 -4.04 25.21
N ASP A 154 -2.32 -2.90 25.48
CA ASP A 154 -2.09 -1.69 24.71
C ASP A 154 -0.62 -1.26 24.81
N SER A 155 -0.07 -0.74 23.75
CA SER A 155 1.29 -0.23 23.71
C SER A 155 1.27 1.27 23.45
N GLU A 156 1.84 2.06 24.35
CA GLU A 156 2.00 3.51 24.18
C GLU A 156 2.83 3.86 22.93
N THR A 157 3.65 2.93 22.44
CA THR A 157 4.44 3.09 21.22
C THR A 157 3.72 2.60 19.96
N SER A 158 2.44 2.18 20.05
CA SER A 158 1.68 1.77 18.88
C SER A 158 1.38 2.96 17.96
N LYS A 159 1.20 2.68 16.67
CA LYS A 159 0.78 3.73 15.71
C LYS A 159 -0.58 4.30 16.06
N ALA A 160 -1.48 3.49 16.62
CA ALA A 160 -2.80 3.93 17.07
C ALA A 160 -2.68 4.93 18.23
N ALA A 161 -1.84 4.65 19.23
CA ALA A 161 -1.59 5.54 20.33
C ALA A 161 -0.97 6.88 19.89
N ALA A 162 0.07 6.82 19.07
CA ALA A 162 0.72 8.03 18.54
C ALA A 162 -0.21 8.86 17.63
N CYS A 163 -1.06 8.20 16.85
CA CYS A 163 -2.09 8.88 16.05
C CYS A 163 -3.08 9.62 16.95
N THR A 164 -3.57 8.96 17.99
CA THR A 164 -4.51 9.56 18.96
C THR A 164 -3.90 10.81 19.62
N GLU A 165 -2.65 10.72 20.05
CA GLU A 165 -1.97 11.86 20.69
C GLU A 165 -1.82 13.03 19.74
N ASN A 166 -1.34 12.75 18.52
CA ASN A 166 -1.16 13.78 17.50
C ASN A 166 -2.50 14.45 17.10
N VAL A 167 -3.56 13.67 16.93
CA VAL A 167 -4.90 14.18 16.63
C VAL A 167 -5.40 15.07 17.75
N PHE A 168 -5.22 14.66 19.01
CA PHE A 168 -5.65 15.42 20.18
C PHE A 168 -4.89 16.75 20.31
N GLU A 169 -3.58 16.74 20.09
CA GLU A 169 -2.77 17.96 20.10
C GLU A 169 -3.15 18.94 18.98
N ILE A 170 -3.41 18.43 17.77
CA ILE A 170 -3.89 19.28 16.66
C ILE A 170 -5.27 19.86 17.00
N TRP A 171 -6.18 19.04 17.57
CA TRP A 171 -7.50 19.49 17.97
C TRP A 171 -7.43 20.63 18.98
N LYS A 172 -6.58 20.51 20.02
CA LYS A 172 -6.36 21.59 20.99
C LYS A 172 -5.85 22.86 20.33
N LYS A 173 -4.83 22.74 19.48
CA LYS A 173 -4.21 23.91 18.79
C LYS A 173 -5.16 24.61 17.83
N THR A 174 -6.13 23.91 17.30
CA THR A 174 -7.06 24.41 16.28
C THR A 174 -8.48 24.62 16.78
N ALA A 175 -8.70 24.52 18.09
CA ALA A 175 -10.02 24.61 18.72
C ALA A 175 -10.78 25.91 18.39
N GLU A 176 -10.08 27.04 18.38
CA GLU A 176 -10.66 28.35 18.04
C GLU A 176 -11.18 28.37 16.59
N ASN A 177 -10.46 27.74 15.68
CA ASN A 177 -10.81 27.66 14.24
C ASN A 177 -11.81 26.54 13.93
N ARG A 178 -12.15 25.70 14.91
CA ARG A 178 -13.01 24.51 14.74
C ARG A 178 -12.59 23.65 13.56
N SER A 179 -11.27 23.45 13.38
CA SER A 179 -10.72 22.67 12.27
C SER A 179 -11.12 21.20 12.36
N THR A 180 -11.38 20.59 11.22
CA THR A 180 -11.68 19.16 11.12
C THR A 180 -10.44 18.35 10.78
N GLN A 181 -10.40 17.11 11.22
CA GLN A 181 -9.33 16.17 10.93
C GLN A 181 -9.93 14.89 10.33
N MET A 182 -9.19 14.25 9.42
CA MET A 182 -9.54 12.95 8.87
C MET A 182 -8.43 11.96 9.18
N ILE A 183 -8.80 10.79 9.69
CA ILE A 183 -7.88 9.67 9.96
C ILE A 183 -8.15 8.60 8.92
N PHE A 184 -7.11 8.21 8.16
CA PHE A 184 -7.19 7.14 7.18
C PHE A 184 -6.49 5.90 7.74
N CYS A 185 -7.22 4.79 7.80
CA CYS A 185 -6.69 3.50 8.20
C CYS A 185 -7.29 2.42 7.29
N ASP A 186 -6.45 1.71 6.55
CA ASP A 186 -6.86 0.69 5.58
C ASP A 186 -6.95 -0.73 6.18
N LEU A 187 -6.60 -0.87 7.46
CA LEU A 187 -6.68 -2.11 8.20
C LEU A 187 -7.65 -2.01 9.39
N SER A 188 -8.10 -3.17 9.87
CA SER A 188 -8.89 -3.24 11.10
C SER A 188 -10.23 -2.51 11.05
N THR A 189 -10.90 -2.53 9.89
CA THR A 189 -12.25 -1.98 9.75
C THR A 189 -13.21 -2.67 10.72
N PRO A 190 -14.08 -1.91 11.45
CA PRO A 190 -15.03 -2.47 12.39
C PRO A 190 -15.96 -3.50 11.75
N LYS A 191 -16.09 -4.68 12.36
CA LYS A 191 -16.97 -5.76 11.91
C LYS A 191 -18.21 -5.95 12.78
N HIS A 192 -18.33 -5.20 13.87
CA HIS A 192 -19.37 -5.33 14.88
C HIS A 192 -19.46 -6.72 15.51
N ASP A 193 -18.33 -7.44 15.56
CA ASP A 193 -18.21 -8.80 16.10
C ASP A 193 -17.68 -8.84 17.54
N GLY A 194 -17.53 -7.66 18.17
CA GLY A 194 -16.98 -7.52 19.52
C GLY A 194 -15.47 -7.66 19.63
N ASN A 195 -14.78 -7.93 18.52
CA ASN A 195 -13.33 -8.04 18.50
C ASN A 195 -12.67 -6.66 18.50
N PHE A 196 -11.42 -6.63 18.96
CA PHE A 196 -10.59 -5.44 18.92
C PHE A 196 -10.45 -4.89 17.49
N ASN A 197 -10.67 -3.60 17.33
CA ASN A 197 -10.35 -2.87 16.10
C ASN A 197 -9.80 -1.48 16.44
N VAL A 198 -8.95 -0.99 15.55
CA VAL A 198 -8.22 0.28 15.75
C VAL A 198 -9.15 1.50 15.71
N TYR A 199 -10.25 1.44 14.96
CA TYR A 199 -11.21 2.55 14.86
C TYR A 199 -11.89 2.83 16.20
N ASP A 200 -12.40 1.79 16.84
CA ASP A 200 -13.06 1.91 18.14
C ASP A 200 -12.07 2.27 19.24
N ASP A 201 -10.83 1.75 19.17
CA ASP A 201 -9.77 2.08 20.10
C ASP A 201 -9.38 3.57 20.03
N ILE A 202 -9.16 4.10 18.83
CA ILE A 202 -8.87 5.53 18.63
C ILE A 202 -10.04 6.38 19.10
N LYS A 203 -11.28 6.01 18.75
CA LYS A 203 -12.48 6.71 19.20
C LYS A 203 -12.57 6.75 20.73
N LYS A 204 -12.36 5.61 21.38
CA LYS A 204 -12.38 5.50 22.84
C LYS A 204 -11.32 6.41 23.46
N LYS A 205 -10.07 6.31 23.01
CA LYS A 205 -8.95 7.10 23.53
C LYS A 205 -9.15 8.60 23.35
N LEU A 206 -9.71 9.02 22.23
CA LEU A 206 -10.03 10.44 21.99
C LEU A 206 -11.15 10.93 22.90
N THR A 207 -12.19 10.11 23.11
CA THR A 207 -13.31 10.43 24.02
C THR A 207 -12.84 10.54 25.48
N GLU A 208 -11.89 9.71 25.91
CA GLU A 208 -11.32 9.75 27.27
C GLU A 208 -10.42 10.99 27.49
N LYS A 209 -9.91 11.59 26.42
CA LYS A 209 -9.08 12.82 26.49
C LYS A 209 -9.91 14.12 26.49
N GLY A 210 -11.17 14.09 26.14
CA GLY A 210 -12.09 15.23 26.06
C GLY A 210 -12.83 15.29 24.75
#